data_3d243cdea4058657debcd749074979b8
#
_entry.id   3d243cdea4058657debcd749074979b8
#
_cell.length_a   1.000
_cell.length_b   1.000
_cell.length_c   1.000
_cell.angle_alpha   90.00
_cell.angle_beta   90.00
_cell.angle_gamma   90.00
#
_symmetry.space_group_name_H-M   'P 1'
#
loop_
_entity.id
_entity.type
_entity.pdbx_description
1 polymer ?
#
loop_
_entity_poly.entity_id
_entity_poly.type
_entity_poly.pdbx_seq_one_letter_code
_entity_poly.pdbx_strand_id
1 'polypeptide(L)'
;MKKTGLIILMTAAALSMSACSRTEKLESTKPSGTVAATEKETVKKTEKATEKKTEARAEEQTEKETETKETLSESESEAAATDENVLQLDAELSELLDKMYAIKGPDFDVETDTVDFDDEYAVSSYTGLTMDDVKKLDAAIVSEPMMGSQAYSLVLVRLKDKADAADIAQKMADGINPRKWVCVEADELTVVSKDNIIMLFMADHELYSMDDAVAAFTEVCGNPDNTYQPK
;
A
#
# COMPACT_ATOMS: atom_id res chain seq x y z
N MET A 1 16.56 14.56 -58.76
CA MET A 1 17.24 15.87 -58.72
C MET A 1 16.35 16.86 -58.00
N LYS A 2 16.69 17.25 -56.82
CA LYS A 2 16.73 18.59 -56.19
C LYS A 2 16.84 18.38 -54.67
N LYS A 3 18.03 18.65 -54.17
CA LYS A 3 18.41 18.82 -52.77
C LYS A 3 18.01 20.22 -52.32
N THR A 4 17.46 20.35 -51.14
CA THR A 4 17.45 21.58 -50.32
C THR A 4 17.24 21.10 -48.91
N GLY A 5 18.04 21.12 -47.93
CA GLY A 5 19.13 21.99 -47.47
C GLY A 5 18.53 23.16 -46.66
N LEU A 6 18.37 23.03 -45.33
CA LEU A 6 18.20 24.19 -44.46
C LEU A 6 18.43 23.79 -42.98
N ILE A 7 19.54 24.11 -42.50
CA ILE A 7 20.01 25.20 -41.63
C ILE A 7 19.48 25.10 -40.19
N ILE A 8 20.45 24.73 -39.36
CA ILE A 8 20.58 24.79 -37.91
C ILE A 8 20.48 26.26 -37.47
N LEU A 9 19.63 26.53 -36.48
CA LEU A 9 19.75 27.76 -35.70
C LEU A 9 19.94 27.37 -34.22
N MET A 10 21.20 27.43 -33.78
CA MET A 10 21.56 27.46 -32.38
C MET A 10 21.27 28.84 -31.81
N THR A 11 20.51 28.94 -30.77
CA THR A 11 20.51 30.09 -29.87
C THR A 11 20.92 29.66 -28.48
N ALA A 12 22.15 30.00 -28.17
CA ALA A 12 22.66 30.04 -26.81
C ALA A 12 22.12 31.31 -26.13
N ALA A 13 21.56 31.19 -24.98
CA ALA A 13 21.31 32.33 -24.09
C ALA A 13 21.83 32.01 -22.69
N ALA A 14 22.66 32.93 -22.25
CA ALA A 14 23.55 32.84 -21.11
C ALA A 14 22.88 33.04 -19.75
N LEU A 15 23.58 32.52 -18.78
CA LEU A 15 23.59 32.75 -17.33
C LEU A 15 23.14 34.13 -16.83
N SER A 16 22.37 34.12 -15.73
CA SER A 16 22.49 35.16 -14.72
C SER A 16 22.36 34.53 -13.32
N MET A 17 23.50 34.41 -12.66
CA MET A 17 23.64 34.23 -11.22
C MET A 17 23.18 35.48 -10.52
N SER A 18 22.33 35.37 -9.52
CA SER A 18 22.12 36.40 -8.53
C SER A 18 22.25 35.79 -7.14
N ALA A 19 23.43 35.95 -6.58
CA ALA A 19 23.72 35.73 -5.18
C ALA A 19 23.24 36.95 -4.38
N CYS A 20 22.41 36.76 -3.40
CA CYS A 20 22.22 37.71 -2.31
C CYS A 20 22.41 37.00 -0.96
N SER A 21 23.64 37.12 -0.49
CA SER A 21 24.04 36.94 0.88
C SER A 21 23.47 38.09 1.74
N ARG A 22 22.79 37.77 2.84
CA ARG A 22 22.55 38.73 3.91
C ARG A 22 22.75 38.07 5.25
N THR A 23 23.91 38.31 5.82
CA THR A 23 24.29 38.16 7.21
C THR A 23 23.83 39.37 8.01
N GLU A 24 23.11 39.20 9.10
CA GLU A 24 23.02 40.07 10.25
C GLU A 24 22.80 39.17 11.46
N LYS A 25 23.79 38.99 12.26
CA LYS A 25 24.47 39.57 13.39
C LYS A 25 23.60 39.65 14.66
N LEU A 26 24.08 38.85 15.61
CA LEU A 26 23.74 38.77 17.03
C LEU A 26 23.36 40.11 17.68
N GLU A 27 22.38 40.03 18.57
CA GLU A 27 22.51 40.78 19.84
C GLU A 27 21.84 40.01 20.98
N SER A 28 22.64 39.90 22.02
CA SER A 28 22.44 39.26 23.32
C SER A 28 21.75 40.27 24.24
N THR A 29 20.69 39.82 24.93
CA THR A 29 20.39 40.40 26.25
C THR A 29 19.71 39.34 27.13
N LYS A 30 20.43 38.97 28.17
CA LYS A 30 19.95 38.43 29.44
C LYS A 30 19.90 39.58 30.43
N PRO A 31 18.95 39.66 31.36
CA PRO A 31 19.26 39.27 32.73
C PRO A 31 18.06 38.55 33.43
N SER A 32 18.39 37.50 34.19
CA SER A 32 18.56 37.43 35.63
C SER A 32 17.37 37.84 36.50
N GLY A 33 16.94 36.87 37.30
CA GLY A 33 16.00 37.00 38.40
C GLY A 33 15.68 35.61 38.93
N THR A 34 16.47 35.15 39.74
CA THR A 34 16.63 34.53 41.05
C THR A 34 15.35 34.61 41.90
N VAL A 35 14.96 33.53 42.50
CA VAL A 35 14.95 32.99 43.84
C VAL A 35 13.84 32.01 44.08
N ALA A 36 14.24 30.94 44.64
CA ALA A 36 13.99 30.17 45.84
C ALA A 36 12.76 29.26 45.76
N ALA A 37 12.97 27.98 45.83
CA ALA A 37 13.27 27.07 46.96
C ALA A 37 12.09 26.92 47.92
N THR A 38 11.68 25.70 48.10
CA THR A 38 11.42 24.99 49.35
C THR A 38 10.68 23.70 49.00
N GLU A 39 11.38 22.60 49.05
CA GLU A 39 11.39 21.57 50.09
C GLU A 39 10.09 20.83 50.34
N LYS A 40 10.27 19.56 50.18
CA LYS A 40 10.11 18.40 51.09
C LYS A 40 8.73 17.83 51.25
N GLU A 41 8.72 16.63 51.14
CA GLU A 41 8.76 15.35 51.88
C GLU A 41 7.39 14.69 51.81
N THR A 42 7.12 13.43 51.82
CA THR A 42 7.72 12.23 52.34
C THR A 42 6.80 11.03 52.00
N VAL A 43 7.38 9.95 51.50
CA VAL A 43 7.27 8.54 51.97
C VAL A 43 5.94 7.97 52.45
N LYS A 44 5.53 6.85 51.90
CA LYS A 44 5.36 5.49 52.48
C LYS A 44 4.54 4.63 51.54
N LYS A 45 5.11 3.61 50.92
CA LYS A 45 5.30 2.21 51.35
C LYS A 45 4.08 1.61 52.05
N THR A 46 3.38 0.74 51.35
CA THR A 46 2.79 -0.44 51.99
C THR A 46 2.75 -1.57 50.95
N GLU A 47 3.63 -2.53 51.19
CA GLU A 47 3.54 -3.92 50.75
C GLU A 47 2.38 -4.59 51.51
N LYS A 48 1.62 -5.42 50.84
CA LYS A 48 1.26 -6.71 51.46
C LYS A 48 0.76 -7.70 50.42
N ALA A 49 1.53 -8.73 50.30
CA ALA A 49 1.22 -9.99 49.68
C ALA A 49 0.02 -10.68 50.34
N THR A 50 -0.71 -11.43 49.57
CA THR A 50 -1.38 -12.63 50.07
C THR A 50 -1.40 -13.69 48.99
N GLU A 51 -0.53 -14.69 49.19
CA GLU A 51 -0.64 -16.01 48.59
C GLU A 51 -1.84 -16.76 49.18
N LYS A 52 -2.48 -17.60 48.39
CA LYS A 52 -2.92 -18.96 48.72
C LYS A 52 -3.77 -19.47 47.56
N LYS A 53 -3.24 -20.39 46.71
CA LYS A 53 -3.16 -21.85 46.89
C LYS A 53 -4.52 -22.56 46.95
N THR A 54 -4.80 -23.37 45.94
CA THR A 54 -5.40 -24.70 45.97
C THR A 54 -5.48 -25.18 44.52
N GLU A 55 -4.59 -25.99 44.04
CA GLU A 55 -4.50 -27.46 43.98
C GLU A 55 -5.71 -28.14 43.34
N ALA A 56 -5.42 -28.68 42.19
CA ALA A 56 -5.52 -30.08 41.74
C ALA A 56 -6.91 -30.73 41.65
N ARG A 57 -7.24 -31.15 40.46
CA ARG A 57 -7.71 -32.54 40.25
C ARG A 57 -7.45 -32.98 38.82
N ALA A 58 -6.61 -33.98 38.75
CA ALA A 58 -6.32 -34.81 37.59
C ALA A 58 -7.32 -35.97 37.50
N GLU A 59 -7.15 -36.75 36.43
CA GLU A 59 -7.68 -38.10 36.14
C GLU A 59 -8.92 -38.11 35.25
N GLU A 60 -9.07 -38.95 34.27
CA GLU A 60 -8.26 -40.02 33.64
C GLU A 60 -9.14 -40.65 32.56
N GLN A 61 -8.47 -41.14 31.48
CA GLN A 61 -8.88 -42.27 30.61
C GLN A 61 -10.09 -42.06 29.65
N THR A 62 -10.06 -42.48 28.41
CA THR A 62 -9.62 -43.79 27.88
C THR A 62 -9.53 -43.72 26.35
N GLU A 63 -8.51 -44.36 25.81
CA GLU A 63 -8.32 -44.76 24.41
C GLU A 63 -9.50 -45.55 23.84
N LYS A 64 -9.77 -45.35 22.57
CA LYS A 64 -10.17 -46.44 21.70
C LYS A 64 -9.78 -46.17 20.26
N GLU A 65 -8.72 -46.82 19.84
CA GLU A 65 -8.44 -47.12 18.44
C GLU A 65 -9.59 -47.93 17.83
N THR A 66 -9.90 -47.58 16.59
CA THR A 66 -10.40 -48.59 15.64
C THR A 66 -9.93 -48.19 14.23
N GLU A 67 -8.93 -48.91 13.79
CA GLU A 67 -8.61 -49.04 12.36
C GLU A 67 -9.80 -49.63 11.63
N THR A 68 -10.13 -49.06 10.47
CA THR A 68 -10.70 -49.85 9.37
C THR A 68 -10.26 -49.29 8.03
N LYS A 69 -9.69 -50.14 7.31
CA LYS A 69 -8.98 -50.15 6.05
C LYS A 69 -9.95 -50.07 4.85
N GLU A 70 -9.47 -49.35 3.83
CA GLU A 70 -9.74 -49.49 2.39
C GLU A 70 -11.18 -49.64 1.88
N THR A 71 -11.55 -48.72 0.97
CA THR A 71 -11.91 -49.12 -0.41
C THR A 71 -11.96 -47.89 -1.32
N LEU A 72 -11.18 -47.92 -2.38
CA LEU A 72 -11.28 -47.07 -3.57
C LEU A 72 -12.69 -47.26 -4.21
N SER A 73 -13.35 -46.15 -4.48
CA SER A 73 -14.41 -46.09 -5.47
C SER A 73 -14.41 -44.73 -6.13
N GLU A 74 -13.99 -44.71 -7.38
CA GLU A 74 -14.31 -43.66 -8.31
C GLU A 74 -15.84 -43.52 -8.36
N SER A 75 -16.32 -42.31 -8.14
CA SER A 75 -17.64 -41.90 -8.54
C SER A 75 -17.59 -40.44 -8.95
N GLU A 76 -17.69 -40.24 -10.26
CA GLU A 76 -18.22 -39.02 -10.84
C GLU A 76 -19.50 -38.63 -10.10
N SER A 77 -19.56 -37.42 -9.55
CA SER A 77 -20.84 -36.85 -9.17
C SER A 77 -20.70 -35.33 -9.20
N GLU A 78 -21.30 -34.80 -10.22
CA GLU A 78 -22.18 -33.65 -10.24
C GLU A 78 -21.72 -32.42 -9.47
N ALA A 79 -21.41 -31.40 -10.28
CA ALA A 79 -21.44 -29.99 -9.93
C ALA A 79 -22.68 -29.65 -9.09
N ALA A 80 -22.49 -29.52 -7.79
CA ALA A 80 -23.37 -28.69 -7.00
C ALA A 80 -22.92 -27.25 -7.25
N ALA A 81 -23.69 -26.53 -8.04
CA ALA A 81 -23.62 -25.09 -8.18
C ALA A 81 -23.94 -24.49 -6.81
N THR A 82 -22.93 -24.20 -6.01
CA THR A 82 -22.98 -23.14 -5.03
C THR A 82 -22.74 -21.87 -5.80
N ASP A 83 -23.82 -21.13 -6.00
CA ASP A 83 -23.84 -19.77 -6.56
C ASP A 83 -23.25 -18.82 -5.50
N GLU A 84 -21.97 -18.98 -5.21
CA GLU A 84 -21.16 -17.93 -4.62
C GLU A 84 -20.59 -17.17 -5.82
N ASN A 85 -20.99 -15.91 -5.95
CA ASN A 85 -20.44 -14.98 -6.93
C ASN A 85 -18.96 -14.76 -6.57
N VAL A 86 -18.11 -15.72 -6.91
CA VAL A 86 -16.67 -15.61 -6.77
C VAL A 86 -16.22 -14.63 -7.85
N LEU A 87 -15.87 -13.42 -7.42
CA LEU A 87 -15.28 -12.42 -8.30
C LEU A 87 -14.04 -13.01 -8.94
N GLN A 88 -14.07 -13.16 -10.26
CA GLN A 88 -12.97 -13.75 -10.99
C GLN A 88 -11.88 -12.72 -11.20
N LEU A 89 -10.63 -13.08 -10.85
CA LEU A 89 -9.47 -12.21 -11.02
C LEU A 89 -9.29 -11.84 -12.50
N ASP A 90 -9.07 -10.56 -12.79
CA ASP A 90 -8.81 -10.09 -14.15
C ASP A 90 -7.47 -10.63 -14.67
N ALA A 91 -7.51 -11.40 -15.74
CA ALA A 91 -6.35 -12.12 -16.26
C ALA A 91 -5.24 -11.19 -16.78
N GLU A 92 -5.60 -10.05 -17.40
CA GLU A 92 -4.63 -9.10 -17.95
C GLU A 92 -3.90 -8.33 -16.83
N LEU A 93 -4.63 -7.86 -15.82
CA LEU A 93 -4.02 -7.19 -14.67
C LEU A 93 -3.19 -8.15 -13.82
N SER A 94 -3.63 -9.41 -13.68
CA SER A 94 -2.85 -10.44 -12.99
C SER A 94 -1.54 -10.75 -13.70
N GLU A 95 -1.56 -10.92 -15.02
CA GLU A 95 -0.35 -11.15 -15.82
C GLU A 95 0.61 -9.95 -15.72
N LEU A 96 0.07 -8.74 -15.67
CA LEU A 96 0.85 -7.53 -15.51
C LEU A 96 1.52 -7.49 -14.13
N LEU A 97 0.78 -7.78 -13.06
CA LEU A 97 1.29 -7.88 -11.70
C LEU A 97 2.37 -8.95 -11.57
N ASP A 98 2.15 -10.14 -12.14
CA ASP A 98 3.12 -11.23 -12.13
C ASP A 98 4.44 -10.83 -12.80
N LYS A 99 4.37 -10.10 -13.92
CA LYS A 99 5.56 -9.57 -14.59
C LYS A 99 6.29 -8.55 -13.73
N MET A 100 5.55 -7.66 -13.06
CA MET A 100 6.14 -6.68 -12.13
C MET A 100 6.85 -7.40 -10.97
N TYR A 101 6.22 -8.40 -10.37
CA TYR A 101 6.78 -9.18 -9.28
C TYR A 101 7.96 -10.07 -9.70
N ALA A 102 7.99 -10.52 -10.93
CA ALA A 102 9.16 -11.22 -11.48
C ALA A 102 10.39 -10.31 -11.63
N ILE A 103 10.20 -9.02 -11.81
CA ILE A 103 11.26 -8.01 -11.87
C ILE A 103 11.69 -7.64 -10.45
N LYS A 104 10.71 -7.24 -9.64
CA LYS A 104 10.91 -6.80 -8.27
C LYS A 104 9.64 -7.06 -7.47
N GLY A 105 9.53 -8.21 -6.83
CA GLY A 105 8.42 -8.56 -5.94
C GLY A 105 8.78 -8.33 -4.48
N PRO A 106 7.79 -8.27 -3.58
CA PRO A 106 8.03 -8.29 -2.15
C PRO A 106 8.66 -9.63 -1.73
N ASP A 107 9.42 -9.62 -0.63
CA ASP A 107 10.03 -10.81 -0.06
C ASP A 107 9.17 -11.49 1.02
N PHE A 108 7.89 -11.14 1.05
CA PHE A 108 6.86 -11.70 1.92
C PHE A 108 5.63 -12.14 1.11
N ASP A 109 4.80 -12.99 1.72
CA ASP A 109 3.61 -13.52 1.05
C ASP A 109 2.52 -12.45 0.92
N VAL A 110 1.98 -12.33 -0.28
CA VAL A 110 0.85 -11.46 -0.62
C VAL A 110 -0.26 -12.28 -1.28
N GLU A 111 -1.49 -11.87 -1.06
CA GLU A 111 -2.67 -12.38 -1.75
C GLU A 111 -3.16 -11.32 -2.74
N THR A 112 -3.67 -11.77 -3.88
CA THR A 112 -4.20 -10.88 -4.91
C THR A 112 -5.67 -11.15 -5.12
N ASP A 113 -6.48 -10.12 -4.96
CA ASP A 113 -7.93 -10.18 -5.08
C ASP A 113 -8.47 -9.18 -6.10
N THR A 114 -9.68 -9.45 -6.61
CA THR A 114 -10.44 -8.49 -7.41
C THR A 114 -11.10 -7.47 -6.50
N VAL A 115 -11.01 -6.19 -6.85
CA VAL A 115 -11.77 -5.14 -6.18
C VAL A 115 -13.23 -5.20 -6.63
N ASP A 116 -14.12 -5.50 -5.68
CA ASP A 116 -15.56 -5.52 -5.93
C ASP A 116 -16.09 -4.08 -6.12
N PHE A 117 -16.58 -3.80 -7.32
CA PHE A 117 -17.11 -2.48 -7.67
C PHE A 117 -18.53 -2.24 -7.16
N ASP A 118 -19.19 -3.25 -6.63
CA ASP A 118 -20.50 -3.13 -5.98
C ASP A 118 -20.37 -2.89 -4.46
N ASP A 119 -19.16 -3.07 -3.91
CA ASP A 119 -18.84 -2.80 -2.50
C ASP A 119 -18.14 -1.43 -2.34
N GLU A 120 -18.89 -0.44 -1.79
CA GLU A 120 -18.38 0.91 -1.53
C GLU A 120 -17.15 0.90 -0.60
N TYR A 121 -17.11 -0.02 0.37
CA TYR A 121 -15.96 -0.14 1.28
C TYR A 121 -14.72 -0.66 0.55
N ALA A 122 -14.86 -1.70 -0.29
CA ALA A 122 -13.76 -2.22 -1.10
C ALA A 122 -13.21 -1.14 -2.04
N VAL A 123 -14.09 -0.44 -2.77
CA VAL A 123 -13.72 0.65 -3.66
C VAL A 123 -12.94 1.73 -2.91
N SER A 124 -13.47 2.25 -1.81
CA SER A 124 -12.83 3.35 -1.07
C SER A 124 -11.54 2.91 -0.37
N SER A 125 -11.51 1.71 0.21
CA SER A 125 -10.38 1.20 0.99
C SER A 125 -9.19 0.82 0.14
N TYR A 126 -9.42 0.26 -1.06
CA TYR A 126 -8.33 -0.17 -1.94
C TYR A 126 -7.91 0.90 -2.95
N THR A 127 -8.86 1.68 -3.45
CA THR A 127 -8.57 2.62 -4.54
C THR A 127 -8.60 4.10 -4.12
N GLY A 128 -9.21 4.42 -2.99
CA GLY A 128 -9.46 5.81 -2.58
C GLY A 128 -10.54 6.51 -3.40
N LEU A 129 -11.24 5.79 -4.28
CA LEU A 129 -12.26 6.34 -5.17
C LEU A 129 -13.66 6.28 -4.55
N THR A 130 -14.60 6.93 -5.22
CA THR A 130 -16.02 6.90 -4.89
C THR A 130 -16.79 6.02 -5.87
N MET A 131 -18.02 5.61 -5.50
CA MET A 131 -18.92 4.85 -6.38
C MET A 131 -19.24 5.57 -7.70
N ASP A 132 -19.14 6.90 -7.74
CA ASP A 132 -19.32 7.64 -8.98
C ASP A 132 -18.15 7.47 -9.95
N ASP A 133 -16.94 7.28 -9.44
CA ASP A 133 -15.72 7.08 -10.23
C ASP A 133 -15.65 5.67 -10.82
N VAL A 134 -16.25 4.66 -10.17
CA VAL A 134 -16.32 3.26 -10.63
C VAL A 134 -16.83 3.13 -12.07
N LYS A 135 -17.71 4.01 -12.50
CA LYS A 135 -18.27 4.00 -13.88
C LYS A 135 -17.19 4.14 -14.96
N LYS A 136 -16.02 4.71 -14.61
CA LYS A 136 -14.87 4.90 -15.49
C LYS A 136 -13.91 3.69 -15.48
N LEU A 137 -14.02 2.83 -14.47
CA LEU A 137 -13.17 1.66 -14.30
C LEU A 137 -13.71 0.48 -15.11
N ASP A 138 -12.79 -0.32 -15.63
CA ASP A 138 -13.06 -1.57 -16.32
C ASP A 138 -12.78 -2.77 -15.40
N ALA A 139 -11.60 -2.79 -14.78
CA ALA A 139 -11.18 -3.79 -13.80
C ALA A 139 -10.24 -3.18 -12.76
N ALA A 140 -10.17 -3.80 -11.59
CA ALA A 140 -9.16 -3.50 -10.59
C ALA A 140 -8.80 -4.75 -9.78
N ILE A 141 -7.51 -4.89 -9.46
CA ILE A 141 -7.00 -5.90 -8.54
C ILE A 141 -6.19 -5.23 -7.45
N VAL A 142 -6.15 -5.88 -6.29
CA VAL A 142 -5.35 -5.45 -5.14
C VAL A 142 -4.47 -6.60 -4.68
N SER A 143 -3.21 -6.30 -4.38
CA SER A 143 -2.26 -7.25 -3.79
C SER A 143 -1.79 -6.73 -2.44
N GLU A 144 -2.07 -7.50 -1.39
CA GLU A 144 -1.81 -7.16 0.01
C GLU A 144 -1.32 -8.38 0.80
N PRO A 145 -0.54 -8.17 1.89
CA PRO A 145 -0.21 -9.25 2.81
C PRO A 145 -1.46 -9.80 3.50
N MET A 146 -1.49 -11.11 3.72
CA MET A 146 -2.55 -11.75 4.51
C MET A 146 -2.58 -11.29 5.98
N MET A 147 -1.50 -10.68 6.46
CA MET A 147 -1.37 -10.18 7.83
C MET A 147 -1.52 -8.67 7.87
N GLY A 148 -2.54 -8.18 8.55
CA GLY A 148 -2.81 -6.74 8.72
C GLY A 148 -1.80 -5.96 9.57
N SER A 149 -0.65 -6.56 9.91
CA SER A 149 0.48 -5.93 10.60
C SER A 149 1.61 -5.49 9.65
N GLN A 150 1.43 -5.67 8.36
CA GLN A 150 2.36 -5.24 7.31
C GLN A 150 1.66 -4.20 6.45
N ALA A 151 2.19 -2.97 6.47
CA ALA A 151 1.65 -1.90 5.63
C ALA A 151 2.21 -2.03 4.22
N TYR A 152 1.48 -2.70 3.36
CA TYR A 152 1.77 -2.85 1.94
C TYR A 152 0.47 -3.00 1.16
N SER A 153 0.33 -2.26 0.09
CA SER A 153 -0.78 -2.38 -0.86
C SER A 153 -0.35 -1.93 -2.24
N LEU A 154 -0.52 -2.82 -3.22
CA LEU A 154 -0.34 -2.51 -4.63
C LEU A 154 -1.67 -2.76 -5.33
N VAL A 155 -2.23 -1.73 -5.95
CA VAL A 155 -3.49 -1.80 -6.67
C VAL A 155 -3.25 -1.47 -8.14
N LEU A 156 -3.72 -2.33 -9.03
CA LEU A 156 -3.75 -2.06 -10.46
C LEU A 156 -5.18 -1.82 -10.91
N VAL A 157 -5.38 -0.74 -11.64
CA VAL A 157 -6.69 -0.35 -12.19
C VAL A 157 -6.57 -0.23 -13.69
N ARG A 158 -7.50 -0.85 -14.43
CA ARG A 158 -7.70 -0.60 -15.86
C ARG A 158 -8.91 0.29 -16.07
N LEU A 159 -8.74 1.35 -16.83
CA LEU A 159 -9.79 2.28 -17.20
C LEU A 159 -10.45 1.90 -18.52
N LYS A 160 -11.73 2.24 -18.67
CA LYS A 160 -12.46 2.14 -19.93
C LYS A 160 -11.93 3.10 -20.99
N ASP A 161 -11.51 4.31 -20.55
CA ASP A 161 -10.94 5.34 -21.43
C ASP A 161 -9.68 5.92 -20.78
N LYS A 162 -8.56 5.89 -21.49
CA LYS A 162 -7.31 6.48 -21.05
C LYS A 162 -7.36 8.00 -20.83
N ALA A 163 -8.35 8.69 -21.42
CA ALA A 163 -8.54 10.11 -21.19
C ALA A 163 -8.89 10.44 -19.74
N ASP A 164 -9.41 9.48 -18.97
CA ASP A 164 -9.72 9.62 -17.57
C ASP A 164 -8.51 9.36 -16.64
N ALA A 165 -7.37 8.87 -17.17
CA ALA A 165 -6.26 8.39 -16.35
C ALA A 165 -5.70 9.44 -15.40
N ALA A 166 -5.50 10.67 -15.85
CA ALA A 166 -4.97 11.74 -15.01
C ALA A 166 -5.94 12.13 -13.86
N ASP A 167 -7.25 12.22 -14.15
CA ASP A 167 -8.28 12.56 -13.16
C ASP A 167 -8.43 11.45 -12.11
N ILE A 168 -8.52 10.21 -12.56
CA ILE A 168 -8.68 9.07 -11.67
C ILE A 168 -7.42 8.85 -10.82
N ALA A 169 -6.22 8.90 -11.40
CA ALA A 169 -4.98 8.74 -10.65
C ALA A 169 -4.80 9.83 -9.57
N GLN A 170 -5.16 11.08 -9.88
CA GLN A 170 -5.14 12.15 -8.88
C GLN A 170 -6.13 11.89 -7.74
N LYS A 171 -7.36 11.46 -8.06
CA LYS A 171 -8.38 11.13 -7.06
C LYS A 171 -7.95 9.95 -6.18
N MET A 172 -7.32 8.93 -6.75
CA MET A 172 -6.76 7.81 -5.99
C MET A 172 -5.70 8.30 -5.00
N ALA A 173 -4.77 9.15 -5.43
CA ALA A 173 -3.73 9.70 -4.56
C ALA A 173 -4.28 10.59 -3.44
N ASP A 174 -5.33 11.35 -3.71
CA ASP A 174 -5.93 12.27 -2.74
C ASP A 174 -6.91 11.54 -1.77
N GLY A 175 -7.50 10.43 -2.20
CA GLY A 175 -8.58 9.74 -1.49
C GLY A 175 -8.15 8.53 -0.68
N ILE A 176 -7.04 7.88 -1.03
CA ILE A 176 -6.57 6.68 -0.33
C ILE A 176 -6.12 7.00 1.10
N ASN A 177 -6.43 6.10 2.03
CA ASN A 177 -6.01 6.22 3.42
C ASN A 177 -4.73 5.40 3.67
N PRO A 178 -3.55 6.03 3.91
CA PRO A 178 -2.31 5.31 4.20
C PRO A 178 -2.30 4.65 5.59
N ARG A 179 -3.34 4.85 6.40
CA ARG A 179 -3.53 4.28 7.74
C ARG A 179 -4.68 3.28 7.79
N LYS A 180 -4.97 2.60 6.71
CA LYS A 180 -6.08 1.63 6.67
C LYS A 180 -5.84 0.38 7.52
N TRP A 181 -4.61 0.08 7.86
CA TRP A 181 -4.24 -1.08 8.70
C TRP A 181 -4.34 -0.79 10.21
N VAL A 182 -4.33 -1.85 11.00
CA VAL A 182 -4.35 -1.75 12.46
C VAL A 182 -2.91 -1.70 12.97
N CYS A 183 -2.55 -0.63 13.68
CA CYS A 183 -1.24 -0.42 14.33
C CYS A 183 -0.05 -0.15 13.40
N VAL A 184 -0.22 -0.11 12.09
CA VAL A 184 0.81 0.23 11.11
C VAL A 184 0.27 1.22 10.08
N GLU A 185 1.15 1.97 9.45
CA GLU A 185 0.82 2.91 8.39
C GLU A 185 1.86 2.86 7.28
N ALA A 186 1.45 3.18 6.07
CA ALA A 186 2.36 3.38 4.97
C ALA A 186 2.96 4.80 5.07
N ASP A 187 4.28 4.90 4.93
CA ASP A 187 5.00 6.18 4.85
C ASP A 187 5.44 6.52 3.43
N GLU A 188 5.34 5.56 2.52
CA GLU A 188 5.48 5.78 1.08
C GLU A 188 4.14 5.59 0.38
N LEU A 189 3.78 6.52 -0.50
CA LEU A 189 2.59 6.46 -1.33
C LEU A 189 2.85 7.14 -2.68
N THR A 190 2.51 6.46 -3.75
CA THR A 190 2.54 7.01 -5.11
C THR A 190 1.43 6.42 -5.98
N VAL A 191 0.95 7.20 -6.91
CA VAL A 191 0.07 6.74 -7.98
C VAL A 191 0.68 7.11 -9.31
N VAL A 192 0.89 6.12 -10.17
CA VAL A 192 1.41 6.32 -11.51
C VAL A 192 0.42 5.81 -12.55
N SER A 193 0.36 6.45 -13.70
CA SER A 193 -0.48 5.98 -14.80
C SER A 193 0.27 5.90 -16.11
N LYS A 194 -0.07 4.89 -16.92
CA LYS A 194 0.40 4.71 -18.29
C LYS A 194 -0.76 4.26 -19.17
N ASP A 195 -1.07 5.04 -20.20
CA ASP A 195 -2.25 4.83 -21.05
C ASP A 195 -3.51 4.69 -20.19
N ASN A 196 -4.19 3.53 -20.20
CA ASN A 196 -5.38 3.25 -19.38
C ASN A 196 -5.11 2.41 -18.13
N ILE A 197 -3.84 2.18 -17.78
CA ILE A 197 -3.45 1.43 -16.58
C ILE A 197 -2.97 2.42 -15.52
N ILE A 198 -3.45 2.25 -14.29
CA ILE A 198 -3.01 3.00 -13.12
C ILE A 198 -2.50 2.00 -12.09
N MET A 199 -1.35 2.31 -11.49
CA MET A 199 -0.85 1.66 -10.28
C MET A 199 -0.94 2.63 -9.13
N LEU A 200 -1.63 2.25 -8.06
CA LEU A 200 -1.50 2.86 -6.74
C LEU A 200 -0.62 1.95 -5.90
N PHE A 201 0.40 2.52 -5.32
CA PHE A 201 1.30 1.83 -4.41
C PHE A 201 1.42 2.59 -3.10
N MET A 202 1.35 1.87 -1.98
CA MET A 202 1.67 2.40 -0.66
C MET A 202 2.25 1.30 0.23
N ALA A 203 3.31 1.62 0.96
CA ALA A 203 3.96 0.70 1.89
C ALA A 203 4.69 1.44 3.02
N ASP A 204 5.05 0.68 4.07
CA ASP A 204 6.16 1.02 4.95
C ASP A 204 7.47 0.79 4.16
N HIS A 205 8.32 1.82 4.07
CA HIS A 205 9.56 1.77 3.30
C HIS A 205 10.55 0.69 3.78
N GLU A 206 10.42 0.23 5.02
CA GLU A 206 11.23 -0.88 5.55
C GLU A 206 10.79 -2.24 4.98
N LEU A 207 9.55 -2.36 4.51
CA LEU A 207 9.02 -3.57 3.91
C LEU A 207 9.30 -3.64 2.41
N TYR A 208 9.02 -2.55 1.69
CA TYR A 208 9.17 -2.53 0.24
C TYR A 208 9.27 -1.09 -0.28
N SER A 209 10.22 -0.83 -1.17
CA SER A 209 10.52 0.51 -1.68
C SER A 209 9.55 0.94 -2.79
N MET A 210 9.07 2.17 -2.70
CA MET A 210 8.30 2.83 -3.76
C MET A 210 9.07 2.90 -5.09
N ASP A 211 10.37 3.15 -5.03
CA ASP A 211 11.22 3.21 -6.22
C ASP A 211 11.25 1.87 -6.97
N ASP A 212 11.26 0.75 -6.22
CA ASP A 212 11.22 -0.59 -6.79
C ASP A 212 9.87 -0.88 -7.46
N ALA A 213 8.76 -0.49 -6.85
CA ALA A 213 7.43 -0.62 -7.45
C ALA A 213 7.30 0.17 -8.75
N VAL A 214 7.73 1.44 -8.74
CA VAL A 214 7.69 2.32 -9.91
C VAL A 214 8.63 1.82 -11.01
N ALA A 215 9.81 1.30 -10.65
CA ALA A 215 10.75 0.71 -11.62
C ALA A 215 10.15 -0.53 -12.30
N ALA A 216 9.53 -1.44 -11.53
CA ALA A 216 8.87 -2.62 -12.07
C ALA A 216 7.71 -2.24 -13.01
N PHE A 217 6.84 -1.29 -12.59
CA PHE A 217 5.78 -0.77 -13.43
C PHE A 217 6.32 -0.16 -14.73
N THR A 218 7.39 0.63 -14.63
CA THR A 218 8.02 1.27 -15.79
C THR A 218 8.59 0.26 -16.78
N GLU A 219 9.18 -0.82 -16.29
CA GLU A 219 9.75 -1.85 -17.15
C GLU A 219 8.67 -2.63 -17.90
N VAL A 220 7.51 -2.87 -17.27
CA VAL A 220 6.40 -3.63 -17.87
C VAL A 220 5.50 -2.76 -18.74
N CYS A 221 5.12 -1.57 -18.26
CA CYS A 221 4.15 -0.70 -18.93
C CYS A 221 4.78 0.44 -19.74
N GLY A 222 6.06 0.73 -19.51
CA GLY A 222 6.76 1.92 -20.05
C GLY A 222 6.72 3.10 -19.07
N ASN A 223 7.41 4.19 -19.46
CA ASN A 223 7.48 5.38 -18.62
C ASN A 223 6.08 5.92 -18.28
N PRO A 224 5.80 6.21 -17.03
CA PRO A 224 4.52 6.80 -16.61
C PRO A 224 4.21 8.10 -17.36
N ASP A 225 2.96 8.28 -17.75
CA ASP A 225 2.44 9.53 -18.31
C ASP A 225 2.17 10.54 -17.18
N ASN A 226 1.78 10.06 -16.00
CA ASN A 226 1.51 10.88 -14.82
C ASN A 226 2.05 10.18 -13.57
N THR A 227 2.47 10.99 -12.59
CA THR A 227 2.88 10.55 -11.25
C THR A 227 2.32 11.50 -10.21
N TYR A 228 1.65 10.95 -9.21
CA TYR A 228 1.05 11.70 -8.11
C TYR A 228 1.55 11.16 -6.78
N GLN A 229 1.80 12.07 -5.85
CA GLN A 229 2.10 11.78 -4.45
C GLN A 229 1.16 12.62 -3.58
N PRO A 230 0.80 12.16 -2.39
CA PRO A 230 -0.02 12.96 -1.48
C PRO A 230 0.67 14.28 -1.15
N LYS A 231 -0.13 15.31 -0.98
CA LYS A 231 0.35 16.64 -0.62
C LYS A 231 0.61 16.76 0.87
#